data_9ff1faa05263998c11dea4c9f9bd23c4
#
_entry.id   9ff1faa05263998c11dea4c9f9bd23c4
#
_cell.length_a   1.000
_cell.length_b   1.000
_cell.length_c   1.000
_cell.angle_alpha   90.00
_cell.angle_beta   90.00
_cell.angle_gamma   90.00
#
_symmetry.space_group_name_H-M   'P 1'
#
loop_
_entity.id
_entity.type
_entity.pdbx_description
1 polymer ?
#
loop_
_entity_poly.entity_id
_entity_poly.type
_entity_poly.pdbx_seq_one_letter_code
_entity_poly.pdbx_strand_id
1 'polypeptide(L)'
;MSDQSNFPNNMHIENFLDYYTALTAPHYAVLLTGKWGIGKTFFITKYMEKIFPKQEDESEKIPKIIKISLNGVQTKDEIDDMIIKEFHPFMNKKSARLTGKIFSSLLKSQGIDLDNLKTDDFFNIYHPESIYIFDDLERCCMPIEASLGYINSFVENNNCKVIIIGNEEE
;
A
#
# COMPACT_ATOMS: atom_id res chain seq x y z
N MET A 1 14.78 5.24 -33.41
CA MET A 1 15.99 5.34 -32.59
C MET A 1 15.55 5.16 -31.15
N SER A 2 15.81 3.98 -30.62
CA SER A 2 15.39 3.58 -29.26
C SER A 2 16.33 4.21 -28.26
N ASP A 3 15.80 5.13 -27.49
CA ASP A 3 16.47 5.73 -26.33
C ASP A 3 16.57 4.64 -25.24
N GLN A 4 17.64 3.86 -25.27
CA GLN A 4 18.00 2.98 -24.17
C GLN A 4 18.58 3.89 -23.08
N SER A 5 17.68 4.42 -22.24
CA SER A 5 18.07 5.09 -21.00
C SER A 5 18.91 4.09 -20.19
N ASN A 6 20.17 4.44 -20.00
CA ASN A 6 21.18 3.65 -19.30
C ASN A 6 20.92 3.73 -17.79
N PHE A 7 19.78 3.15 -17.33
CA PHE A 7 19.52 2.97 -15.89
C PHE A 7 20.46 1.90 -15.36
N PRO A 8 21.03 2.05 -14.17
CA PRO A 8 21.82 0.99 -13.55
C PRO A 8 21.00 -0.29 -13.55
N ASN A 9 21.67 -1.40 -13.90
CA ASN A 9 21.02 -2.69 -14.03
C ASN A 9 20.52 -3.18 -12.67
N ASN A 10 19.25 -2.91 -12.34
CA ASN A 10 18.58 -3.34 -11.11
C ASN A 10 17.99 -4.75 -11.22
N MET A 11 18.50 -5.57 -12.15
CA MET A 11 18.00 -6.92 -12.42
C MET A 11 17.97 -7.79 -11.15
N HIS A 12 18.92 -7.64 -10.23
CA HIS A 12 18.93 -8.38 -8.98
C HIS A 12 17.76 -8.01 -8.07
N ILE A 13 17.34 -6.73 -8.06
CA ILE A 13 16.17 -6.26 -7.31
C ILE A 13 14.90 -6.76 -8.00
N GLU A 14 14.81 -6.67 -9.32
CA GLU A 14 13.66 -7.21 -10.07
C GLU A 14 13.50 -8.71 -9.84
N ASN A 15 14.56 -9.50 -9.93
CA ASN A 15 14.53 -10.95 -9.68
C ASN A 15 14.06 -11.28 -8.25
N PHE A 16 14.50 -10.50 -7.27
CA PHE A 16 14.03 -10.67 -5.89
C PHE A 16 12.54 -10.32 -5.75
N LEU A 17 12.10 -9.23 -6.37
CA LEU A 17 10.70 -8.83 -6.36
C LEU A 17 9.81 -9.83 -7.12
N ASP A 18 10.28 -10.40 -8.24
CA ASP A 18 9.59 -11.48 -8.95
C ASP A 18 9.36 -12.70 -8.04
N TYR A 19 10.40 -13.09 -7.30
CA TYR A 19 10.28 -14.14 -6.30
C TYR A 19 9.29 -13.77 -5.19
N TYR A 20 9.43 -12.56 -4.60
CA TYR A 20 8.59 -12.12 -3.50
C TYR A 20 7.10 -12.02 -3.87
N THR A 21 6.82 -11.45 -5.05
CA THR A 21 5.43 -11.28 -5.51
C THR A 21 4.74 -12.60 -5.87
N ALA A 22 5.52 -13.63 -6.20
CA ALA A 22 5.02 -14.98 -6.46
C ALA A 22 4.64 -15.76 -5.19
N LEU A 23 5.12 -15.35 -4.00
CA LEU A 23 4.77 -16.01 -2.74
C LEU A 23 3.29 -15.79 -2.40
N THR A 24 2.65 -16.79 -1.81
CA THR A 24 1.23 -16.68 -1.38
C THR A 24 1.13 -15.95 -0.04
N ALA A 25 1.98 -16.30 0.93
CA ALA A 25 2.00 -15.71 2.27
C ALA A 25 3.46 -15.60 2.72
N PRO A 26 4.15 -14.48 2.41
CA PRO A 26 5.59 -14.37 2.66
C PRO A 26 5.96 -14.28 4.14
N HIS A 27 5.05 -13.81 5.02
CA HIS A 27 5.29 -13.58 6.45
C HIS A 27 6.47 -12.62 6.76
N TYR A 28 6.85 -11.79 5.80
CA TYR A 28 7.81 -10.71 5.96
C TYR A 28 7.53 -9.58 4.97
N ALA A 29 7.90 -8.36 5.34
CA ALA A 29 7.87 -7.21 4.44
C ALA A 29 9.23 -7.03 3.76
N VAL A 30 9.24 -6.45 2.56
CA VAL A 30 10.46 -6.05 1.85
C VAL A 30 10.70 -4.57 2.06
N LEU A 31 11.90 -4.19 2.51
CA LEU A 31 12.31 -2.80 2.61
C LEU A 31 13.24 -2.46 1.45
N LEU A 32 12.81 -1.52 0.60
CA LEU A 32 13.62 -0.94 -0.47
C LEU A 32 14.23 0.37 0.04
N THR A 33 15.53 0.37 0.26
CA THR A 33 16.28 1.54 0.72
C THR A 33 17.18 2.11 -0.37
N GLY A 34 17.64 3.32 -0.15
CA GLY A 34 18.61 4.00 -0.99
C GLY A 34 18.53 5.50 -0.80
N LYS A 35 19.49 6.24 -1.31
CA LYS A 35 19.60 7.69 -1.16
C LYS A 35 18.38 8.42 -1.70
N TRP A 36 18.07 9.55 -1.12
CA TRP A 36 17.00 10.41 -1.62
C TRP A 36 17.25 10.81 -3.09
N GLY A 37 16.18 10.80 -3.89
CA GLY A 37 16.24 11.17 -5.31
C GLY A 37 16.79 10.09 -6.26
N ILE A 38 17.23 8.91 -5.79
CA ILE A 38 17.76 7.84 -6.66
C ILE A 38 16.67 7.15 -7.53
N GLY A 39 15.39 7.44 -7.27
CA GLY A 39 14.29 6.93 -8.08
C GLY A 39 13.62 5.65 -7.56
N LYS A 40 13.69 5.35 -6.24
CA LYS A 40 13.06 4.17 -5.63
C LYS A 40 11.58 4.05 -5.96
N THR A 41 10.82 5.10 -5.71
CA THR A 41 9.38 5.17 -5.98
C THR A 41 9.06 4.96 -7.47
N PHE A 42 9.86 5.59 -8.35
CA PHE A 42 9.74 5.41 -9.80
C PHE A 42 10.02 3.98 -10.22
N PHE A 43 11.09 3.39 -9.70
CA PHE A 43 11.47 2.00 -9.99
C PHE A 43 10.35 1.02 -9.60
N ILE A 44 9.86 1.10 -8.36
CA ILE A 44 8.76 0.23 -7.90
C ILE A 44 7.50 0.45 -8.73
N THR A 45 7.15 1.70 -9.05
CA THR A 45 5.97 2.00 -9.86
C THR A 45 6.10 1.35 -11.25
N LYS A 46 7.26 1.48 -11.91
CA LYS A 46 7.50 0.87 -13.22
C LYS A 46 7.54 -0.65 -13.17
N TYR A 47 8.13 -1.21 -12.13
CA TYR A 47 8.13 -2.66 -11.93
C TYR A 47 6.69 -3.19 -11.76
N MET A 48 5.86 -2.54 -10.95
CA MET A 48 4.47 -2.93 -10.75
C MET A 48 3.62 -2.79 -12.01
N GLU A 49 3.81 -1.73 -12.80
CA GLU A 49 3.16 -1.57 -14.10
C GLU A 49 3.53 -2.69 -15.09
N LYS A 50 4.76 -3.21 -15.01
CA LYS A 50 5.26 -4.32 -15.83
C LYS A 50 4.59 -5.64 -15.48
N ILE A 51 4.48 -5.97 -14.19
CA ILE A 51 3.93 -7.26 -13.73
C ILE A 51 2.40 -7.26 -13.63
N PHE A 52 1.78 -6.09 -13.40
CA PHE A 52 0.34 -5.88 -13.38
C PHE A 52 -0.04 -4.78 -14.37
N PRO A 53 -0.01 -5.06 -15.68
CA PRO A 53 -0.45 -4.10 -16.68
C PRO A 53 -1.92 -3.76 -16.42
N LYS A 54 -2.26 -2.48 -16.55
CA LYS A 54 -3.65 -2.02 -16.41
C LYS A 54 -4.51 -2.80 -17.39
N GLN A 55 -5.43 -3.59 -16.88
CA GLN A 55 -6.44 -4.23 -17.70
C GLN A 55 -7.52 -3.18 -17.98
N GLU A 56 -7.99 -3.13 -19.22
CA GLU A 56 -9.09 -2.23 -19.62
C GLU A 56 -10.45 -2.67 -19.05
N ASP A 57 -10.49 -3.85 -18.42
CA ASP A 57 -11.72 -4.40 -17.86
C ASP A 57 -11.87 -3.96 -16.39
N GLU A 58 -12.73 -2.95 -16.17
CA GLU A 58 -13.10 -2.43 -14.84
C GLU A 58 -13.84 -3.45 -13.95
N SER A 59 -13.97 -4.71 -14.38
CA SER A 59 -14.70 -5.75 -13.64
C SER A 59 -13.92 -6.32 -12.44
N GLU A 60 -12.61 -6.14 -12.35
CA GLU A 60 -11.84 -6.53 -11.17
C GLU A 60 -12.11 -5.55 -10.02
N LYS A 61 -12.91 -6.00 -9.06
CA LYS A 61 -13.32 -5.20 -7.88
C LYS A 61 -12.21 -4.96 -6.87
N ILE A 62 -11.11 -5.70 -6.94
CA ILE A 62 -10.01 -5.66 -5.96
C ILE A 62 -8.75 -5.13 -6.64
N PRO A 63 -8.20 -3.99 -6.20
CA PRO A 63 -6.96 -3.48 -6.77
C PRO A 63 -5.80 -4.42 -6.40
N LYS A 64 -4.97 -4.77 -7.39
CA LYS A 64 -3.78 -5.63 -7.19
C LYS A 64 -2.66 -4.89 -6.44
N ILE A 65 -2.64 -3.56 -6.51
CA ILE A 65 -1.60 -2.72 -5.92
C ILE A 65 -2.27 -1.61 -5.13
N ILE A 66 -1.89 -1.49 -3.86
CA ILE A 66 -2.32 -0.44 -2.93
C ILE A 66 -1.09 0.38 -2.58
N LYS A 67 -1.03 1.63 -3.05
CA LYS A 67 0.10 2.52 -2.78
C LYS A 67 -0.30 3.62 -1.81
N ILE A 68 0.39 3.66 -0.66
CA ILE A 68 0.18 4.59 0.44
C ILE A 68 1.44 5.42 0.65
N SER A 69 1.34 6.75 0.57
CA SER A 69 2.42 7.64 1.01
C SER A 69 2.26 7.93 2.49
N LEU A 70 3.29 7.64 3.26
CA LEU A 70 3.33 7.92 4.70
C LEU A 70 3.74 9.37 5.02
N ASN A 71 4.00 10.19 4.00
CA ASN A 71 4.42 11.56 4.17
C ASN A 71 3.39 12.37 4.97
N GLY A 72 3.77 12.82 6.17
CA GLY A 72 2.94 13.64 7.06
C GLY A 72 1.86 12.89 7.83
N VAL A 73 1.78 11.56 7.70
CA VAL A 73 0.82 10.71 8.41
C VAL A 73 1.10 10.72 9.91
N GLN A 74 0.08 10.98 10.72
CA GLN A 74 0.19 11.10 12.17
C GLN A 74 -0.45 9.94 12.94
N THR A 75 -1.39 9.23 12.31
CA THR A 75 -2.17 8.17 12.96
C THR A 75 -2.36 6.96 12.05
N LYS A 76 -2.63 5.81 12.67
CA LYS A 76 -2.99 4.57 11.96
C LYS A 76 -4.29 4.73 11.17
N ASP A 77 -5.25 5.44 11.75
CA ASP A 77 -6.55 5.67 11.13
C ASP A 77 -6.44 6.41 9.79
N GLU A 78 -5.43 7.31 9.65
CA GLU A 78 -5.15 7.97 8.37
C GLU A 78 -4.66 6.98 7.32
N ILE A 79 -3.88 5.98 7.71
CA ILE A 79 -3.43 4.91 6.80
C ILE A 79 -4.62 4.07 6.37
N ASP A 80 -5.49 3.68 7.32
CA ASP A 80 -6.70 2.92 7.03
C ASP A 80 -7.63 3.68 6.08
N ASP A 81 -7.82 4.98 6.30
CA ASP A 81 -8.59 5.84 5.41
C ASP A 81 -8.03 5.90 3.99
N MET A 82 -6.69 5.91 3.84
CA MET A 82 -6.05 5.89 2.52
C MET A 82 -6.28 4.54 1.83
N ILE A 83 -6.10 3.43 2.55
CA ILE A 83 -6.31 2.08 2.03
C ILE A 83 -7.75 1.92 1.54
N ILE A 84 -8.73 2.33 2.36
CA ILE A 84 -10.14 2.23 2.00
C ILE A 84 -10.47 3.08 0.75
N LYS A 85 -9.85 4.24 0.60
CA LYS A 85 -10.01 5.07 -0.60
C LYS A 85 -9.49 4.40 -1.87
N GLU A 86 -8.40 3.63 -1.77
CA GLU A 86 -7.85 2.85 -2.90
C GLU A 86 -8.81 1.73 -3.32
N PHE A 87 -9.46 1.07 -2.36
CA PHE A 87 -10.47 0.04 -2.65
C PHE A 87 -11.79 0.62 -3.18
N HIS A 88 -12.12 1.87 -2.82
CA HIS A 88 -13.39 2.51 -3.16
C HIS A 88 -13.18 3.88 -3.83
N PRO A 89 -12.65 3.93 -5.07
CA PRO A 89 -12.34 5.19 -5.76
C PRO A 89 -13.58 6.08 -6.00
N PHE A 90 -14.80 5.53 -5.97
CA PHE A 90 -16.04 6.30 -6.04
C PHE A 90 -16.25 7.23 -4.84
N MET A 91 -15.63 6.91 -3.68
CA MET A 91 -15.70 7.76 -2.49
C MET A 91 -14.86 9.03 -2.62
N ASN A 92 -13.89 9.06 -3.54
CA ASN A 92 -13.01 10.20 -3.78
C ASN A 92 -13.71 11.40 -4.44
N LYS A 93 -14.86 11.21 -5.13
CA LYS A 93 -15.46 12.29 -5.98
C LYS A 93 -16.27 13.33 -5.22
N LYS A 94 -16.64 13.12 -3.95
CA LYS A 94 -17.49 14.07 -3.20
C LYS A 94 -17.10 14.34 -1.73
N SER A 95 -16.09 13.73 -1.15
CA SER A 95 -15.87 13.79 0.29
C SER A 95 -14.44 14.02 0.76
N ALA A 96 -13.67 14.86 0.07
CA ALA A 96 -12.30 15.23 0.45
C ALA A 96 -12.16 15.92 1.83
N ARG A 97 -13.21 15.93 2.67
CA ARG A 97 -13.23 16.50 4.03
C ARG A 97 -14.11 15.72 4.99
N LEU A 98 -14.24 14.41 4.83
CA LEU A 98 -15.02 13.62 5.76
C LEU A 98 -14.12 13.10 6.88
N THR A 99 -14.17 13.76 8.03
CA THR A 99 -13.61 13.24 9.29
C THR A 99 -14.25 11.89 9.63
N GLY A 100 -13.54 11.00 10.32
CA GLY A 100 -13.93 9.61 10.59
C GLY A 100 -15.40 9.36 11.02
N LYS A 101 -16.12 10.36 11.59
CA LYS A 101 -17.55 10.26 11.93
C LYS A 101 -18.48 10.18 10.71
N ILE A 102 -18.13 10.79 9.59
CA ILE A 102 -18.98 10.76 8.39
C ILE A 102 -18.64 9.50 7.56
N PHE A 103 -17.40 9.05 7.65
CA PHE A 103 -16.98 7.78 7.07
C PHE A 103 -17.76 6.61 7.71
N SER A 104 -17.86 6.56 9.05
CA SER A 104 -18.68 5.56 9.75
C SER A 104 -20.16 5.59 9.35
N SER A 105 -20.72 6.78 9.12
CA SER A 105 -22.13 6.90 8.69
C SER A 105 -22.35 6.42 7.26
N LEU A 106 -21.35 6.54 6.40
CA LEU A 106 -21.44 6.10 5.00
C LEU A 106 -21.31 4.57 4.87
N LEU A 107 -20.43 3.97 5.68
CA LEU A 107 -20.33 2.50 5.78
C LEU A 107 -21.61 1.90 6.37
N LYS A 108 -22.21 2.55 7.37
CA LYS A 108 -23.52 2.16 7.91
C LYS A 108 -24.62 2.23 6.85
N SER A 109 -24.61 3.23 5.95
CA SER A 109 -25.59 3.34 4.86
C SER A 109 -25.45 2.23 3.80
N GLN A 110 -24.29 1.56 3.76
CA GLN A 110 -24.01 0.40 2.91
C GLN A 110 -24.21 -0.95 3.64
N GLY A 111 -24.76 -0.91 4.86
CA GLY A 111 -25.02 -2.09 5.66
C GLY A 111 -23.81 -2.60 6.46
N ILE A 112 -22.70 -1.82 6.49
CA ILE A 112 -21.53 -2.13 7.29
C ILE A 112 -21.65 -1.39 8.62
N ASP A 113 -21.99 -2.10 9.70
CA ASP A 113 -22.14 -1.54 11.04
C ASP A 113 -20.80 -1.58 11.79
N LEU A 114 -20.09 -0.45 11.81
CA LEU A 114 -18.78 -0.31 12.46
C LEU A 114 -18.82 -0.50 13.98
N ASP A 115 -19.98 -0.25 14.61
CA ASP A 115 -20.12 -0.39 16.07
C ASP A 115 -20.18 -1.86 16.49
N ASN A 116 -20.48 -2.77 15.54
CA ASN A 116 -20.54 -4.21 15.72
C ASN A 116 -19.42 -4.97 14.95
N LEU A 117 -18.57 -4.26 14.22
CA LEU A 117 -17.41 -4.87 13.57
C LEU A 117 -16.47 -5.38 14.66
N LYS A 118 -16.45 -6.69 14.85
CA LYS A 118 -15.37 -7.35 15.56
C LYS A 118 -14.09 -7.07 14.77
N THR A 119 -12.97 -7.06 15.45
CA THR A 119 -11.63 -6.92 14.85
C THR A 119 -11.48 -7.79 13.58
N ASP A 120 -12.13 -8.94 13.55
CA ASP A 120 -12.10 -9.91 12.44
C ASP A 120 -12.81 -9.40 11.16
N ASP A 121 -13.80 -8.52 11.27
CA ASP A 121 -14.49 -7.94 10.10
C ASP A 121 -13.67 -6.81 9.45
N PHE A 122 -12.81 -6.14 10.22
CA PHE A 122 -11.83 -5.18 9.70
C PHE A 122 -10.77 -5.89 8.83
N PHE A 123 -10.41 -7.13 9.17
CA PHE A 123 -9.45 -7.94 8.40
C PHE A 123 -9.98 -8.35 7.02
N ASN A 124 -11.30 -8.35 6.82
CA ASN A 124 -11.90 -8.59 5.50
C ASN A 124 -11.75 -7.40 4.53
N ILE A 125 -11.28 -6.23 5.01
CA ILE A 125 -10.98 -5.07 4.16
C ILE A 125 -9.60 -5.25 3.49
N TYR A 126 -8.70 -6.05 4.08
CA TYR A 126 -7.37 -6.30 3.54
C TYR A 126 -7.38 -7.56 2.67
N HIS A 127 -6.97 -7.39 1.43
CA HIS A 127 -6.93 -8.50 0.48
C HIS A 127 -5.51 -9.08 0.40
N PRO A 128 -5.32 -10.36 0.78
CA PRO A 128 -3.99 -11.00 0.75
C PRO A 128 -3.40 -11.08 -0.67
N GLU A 129 -4.25 -11.01 -1.71
CA GLU A 129 -3.81 -11.02 -3.10
C GLU A 129 -3.22 -9.68 -3.55
N SER A 130 -3.51 -8.59 -2.83
CA SER A 130 -2.98 -7.26 -3.12
C SER A 130 -1.56 -7.09 -2.59
N ILE A 131 -0.78 -6.24 -3.27
CA ILE A 131 0.54 -5.81 -2.81
C ILE A 131 0.39 -4.40 -2.23
N TYR A 132 0.77 -4.24 -0.97
CA TYR A 132 0.75 -2.97 -0.27
C TYR A 132 2.13 -2.32 -0.35
N ILE A 133 2.18 -1.08 -0.84
CA ILE A 133 3.41 -0.30 -0.96
C ILE A 133 3.29 0.91 -0.04
N PHE A 134 4.11 0.95 1.00
CA PHE A 134 4.23 2.08 1.90
C PHE A 134 5.46 2.91 1.50
N ASP A 135 5.22 4.10 0.97
CA ASP A 135 6.25 5.02 0.47
C ASP A 135 6.51 6.16 1.45
N ASP A 136 7.69 6.76 1.41
CA ASP A 136 8.11 7.89 2.26
C ASP A 136 8.10 7.55 3.78
N LEU A 137 8.59 6.37 4.17
CA LEU A 137 8.59 5.95 5.58
C LEU A 137 9.29 6.96 6.50
N GLU A 138 10.39 7.56 6.05
CA GLU A 138 11.16 8.56 6.79
C GLU A 138 10.41 9.88 7.00
N ARG A 139 9.31 10.10 6.28
CA ARG A 139 8.47 11.31 6.38
C ARG A 139 7.19 11.08 7.17
N CYS A 140 7.03 9.88 7.74
CA CYS A 140 5.93 9.56 8.63
C CYS A 140 6.10 10.33 9.95
N CYS A 141 5.04 10.99 10.42
CA CYS A 141 5.06 11.70 11.69
C CYS A 141 4.79 10.79 12.91
N MET A 142 4.42 9.53 12.68
CA MET A 142 4.31 8.54 13.74
C MET A 142 5.72 8.07 14.20
N PRO A 143 5.88 7.65 15.46
CA PRO A 143 7.09 6.95 15.88
C PRO A 143 7.39 5.76 14.96
N ILE A 144 8.66 5.57 14.60
CA ILE A 144 9.06 4.54 13.62
C ILE A 144 8.63 3.14 14.06
N GLU A 145 8.74 2.85 15.36
CA GLU A 145 8.33 1.56 15.95
C GLU A 145 6.82 1.33 15.81
N ALA A 146 6.03 2.40 15.98
CA ALA A 146 4.57 2.33 15.83
C ALA A 146 4.17 2.14 14.37
N SER A 147 4.87 2.81 13.44
CA SER A 147 4.65 2.68 12.00
C SER A 147 5.00 1.27 11.52
N LEU A 148 6.19 0.78 11.86
CA LEU A 148 6.62 -0.57 11.49
C LEU A 148 5.78 -1.65 12.15
N GLY A 149 5.41 -1.49 13.42
CA GLY A 149 4.51 -2.42 14.12
C GLY A 149 3.13 -2.49 13.47
N TYR A 150 2.60 -1.34 13.00
CA TYR A 150 1.33 -1.31 12.28
C TYR A 150 1.47 -1.99 10.91
N ILE A 151 2.51 -1.65 10.13
CA ILE A 151 2.76 -2.26 8.81
C ILE A 151 2.98 -3.78 8.96
N ASN A 152 3.66 -4.22 10.01
CA ASN A 152 3.89 -5.64 10.28
C ASN A 152 2.59 -6.42 10.48
N SER A 153 1.53 -5.79 10.98
CA SER A 153 0.22 -6.44 11.13
C SER A 153 -0.40 -6.89 9.81
N PHE A 154 -0.09 -6.21 8.70
CA PHE A 154 -0.52 -6.64 7.36
C PHE A 154 0.11 -7.96 6.94
N VAL A 155 1.36 -8.15 7.33
CA VAL A 155 2.14 -9.34 7.00
C VAL A 155 1.73 -10.52 7.88
N GLU A 156 1.72 -10.31 9.21
CA GLU A 156 1.51 -11.37 10.18
C GLU A 156 0.05 -11.80 10.30
N ASN A 157 -0.86 -10.83 10.33
CA ASN A 157 -2.27 -11.12 10.60
C ASN A 157 -3.07 -11.34 9.30
N ASN A 158 -2.67 -10.68 8.20
CA ASN A 158 -3.46 -10.66 6.97
C ASN A 158 -2.80 -11.40 5.80
N ASN A 159 -1.59 -11.94 5.98
CA ASN A 159 -0.82 -12.62 4.94
C ASN A 159 -0.58 -11.76 3.69
N CYS A 160 -0.63 -10.44 3.84
CA CYS A 160 -0.43 -9.50 2.75
C CYS A 160 1.03 -9.43 2.32
N LYS A 161 1.26 -9.13 1.05
CA LYS A 161 2.57 -8.75 0.52
C LYS A 161 2.81 -7.27 0.76
N VAL A 162 3.92 -6.93 1.38
CA VAL A 162 4.22 -5.55 1.77
C VAL A 162 5.61 -5.14 1.28
N ILE A 163 5.66 -4.00 0.58
CA ILE A 163 6.90 -3.34 0.19
C ILE A 163 6.94 -1.98 0.86
N ILE A 164 8.01 -1.69 1.57
CA ILE A 164 8.25 -0.42 2.23
C ILE A 164 9.36 0.30 1.46
N ILE A 165 9.17 1.59 1.21
CA ILE A 165 10.19 2.44 0.58
C ILE A 165 10.63 3.48 1.60
N GLY A 166 11.94 3.56 1.82
CA GLY A 166 12.53 4.49 2.79
C GLY A 166 13.91 4.97 2.37
N ASN A 167 14.43 5.97 3.08
CA ASN A 167 15.78 6.47 2.90
C ASN A 167 16.76 5.78 3.86
N GLU A 168 18.02 5.67 3.46
CA GLU A 168 19.08 5.03 4.26
C GLU A 168 19.66 5.95 5.36
N GLU A 169 19.50 7.27 5.21
CA GLU A 169 20.25 8.26 5.98
C GLU A 169 19.41 8.98 7.07
N GLU A 170 18.20 8.49 7.36
CA GLU A 170 17.32 9.13 8.36
C GLU A 170 16.76 8.14 9.39
#